data_f61345e01d4c061b15e85e5fca8de97d
#
_entry.id   f61345e01d4c061b15e85e5fca8de97d
#
_cell.length_a   1.000
_cell.length_b   1.000
_cell.length_c   1.000
_cell.angle_alpha   90.00
_cell.angle_beta   90.00
_cell.angle_gamma   90.00
#
_symmetry.space_group_name_H-M   'P 1'
#
loop_
_entity.id
_entity.type
_entity.pdbx_description
1 polymer ?
#
loop_
_entity_poly.entity_id
_entity_poly.type
_entity_poly.pdbx_seq_one_letter_code
_entity_poly.pdbx_strand_id
1 'polypeptide(L)'
;MMVNKEFEDYLLMRVHENDASRTKDAMAYSLMNGGKRVRPTLLFSVLEGYGMDARVGYPCACAIEMIHTYSLVHDDLPAMDNDDLRRGKPSCHKAYDEATAILAGDGLLTKAFEVALDSECSAEQKVALVKALSWYAGIDGMIYGQTLDL
;
A
#
# COMPACT_ATOMS: atom_id res chain seq x y z
N MET A 1 -4.15 8.17 -16.76
CA MET A 1 -5.40 8.53 -16.00
C MET A 1 -5.01 9.05 -14.65
N MET A 2 -5.61 10.14 -14.24
CA MET A 2 -5.48 10.57 -12.84
C MET A 2 -6.31 9.66 -11.94
N VAL A 3 -5.81 9.43 -10.73
CA VAL A 3 -6.56 8.69 -9.72
C VAL A 3 -7.85 9.44 -9.37
N ASN A 4 -8.95 8.73 -9.33
CA ASN A 4 -10.27 9.26 -9.07
C ASN A 4 -10.88 8.68 -7.79
N LYS A 5 -12.08 9.18 -7.45
CA LYS A 5 -12.81 8.73 -6.26
C LYS A 5 -13.13 7.23 -6.28
N GLU A 6 -13.42 6.66 -7.44
CA GLU A 6 -13.70 5.22 -7.58
C GLU A 6 -12.52 4.37 -7.09
N PHE A 7 -11.30 4.74 -7.45
CA PHE A 7 -10.11 4.03 -6.98
C PHE A 7 -9.88 4.25 -5.48
N GLU A 8 -10.06 5.47 -4.97
CA GLU A 8 -9.94 5.74 -3.53
C GLU A 8 -10.97 4.94 -2.74
N ASP A 9 -12.19 4.83 -3.21
CA ASP A 9 -13.23 3.99 -2.60
C ASP A 9 -12.84 2.51 -2.63
N TYR A 10 -12.19 2.06 -3.71
CA TYR A 10 -11.66 0.70 -3.82
C TYR A 10 -10.59 0.41 -2.76
N LEU A 11 -9.65 1.32 -2.55
CA LEU A 11 -8.64 1.20 -1.50
C LEU A 11 -9.28 0.99 -0.11
N LEU A 12 -10.22 1.85 0.21
CA LEU A 12 -10.89 1.83 1.50
C LEU A 12 -11.72 0.55 1.71
N MET A 13 -12.42 0.13 0.66
CA MET A 13 -13.20 -1.12 0.67
C MET A 13 -12.31 -2.33 0.99
N ARG A 14 -11.13 -2.43 0.38
CA ARG A 14 -10.25 -3.58 0.57
C ARG A 14 -9.68 -3.64 1.99
N VAL A 15 -9.50 -2.51 2.65
CA VAL A 15 -9.09 -2.48 4.06
C VAL A 15 -10.22 -2.96 4.99
N HIS A 16 -11.45 -2.54 4.73
CA HIS A 16 -12.58 -2.78 5.62
C HIS A 16 -13.33 -4.10 5.37
N GLU A 17 -12.81 -4.97 4.52
CA GLU A 17 -13.38 -6.32 4.33
C GLU A 17 -13.39 -7.08 5.66
N ASN A 18 -14.44 -7.90 5.86
CA ASN A 18 -14.62 -8.72 7.06
C ASN A 18 -14.78 -7.88 8.35
N ASP A 19 -14.39 -8.42 9.49
CA ASP A 19 -14.64 -7.82 10.79
C ASP A 19 -13.81 -6.54 11.02
N ALA A 20 -14.43 -5.56 11.68
CA ALA A 20 -13.75 -4.33 12.07
C ALA A 20 -12.70 -4.60 13.15
N SER A 21 -11.61 -3.82 13.13
CA SER A 21 -10.58 -3.87 14.18
C SER A 21 -9.84 -2.52 14.26
N ARG A 22 -9.21 -2.27 15.39
CA ARG A 22 -8.37 -1.09 15.57
C ARG A 22 -7.21 -1.07 14.57
N THR A 23 -6.65 -2.23 14.25
CA THR A 23 -5.60 -2.36 13.23
C THR A 23 -6.11 -1.91 11.86
N LYS A 24 -7.31 -2.33 11.45
CA LYS A 24 -7.92 -1.89 10.18
C LYS A 24 -8.19 -0.39 10.16
N ASP A 25 -8.62 0.18 11.26
CA ASP A 25 -8.83 1.63 11.36
C ASP A 25 -7.49 2.36 11.15
N ALA A 26 -6.42 1.88 11.75
CA ALA A 26 -5.08 2.44 11.59
C ALA A 26 -4.54 2.27 10.15
N MET A 27 -4.79 1.12 9.53
CA MET A 27 -4.47 0.88 8.11
C MET A 27 -5.20 1.89 7.21
N ALA A 28 -6.51 2.04 7.40
CA ALA A 28 -7.32 3.00 6.64
C ALA A 28 -6.86 4.44 6.88
N TYR A 29 -6.61 4.82 8.11
CA TYR A 29 -6.08 6.14 8.46
C TYR A 29 -4.82 6.46 7.67
N SER A 30 -3.86 5.54 7.65
CA SER A 30 -2.58 5.74 6.98
C SER A 30 -2.70 5.74 5.46
N LEU A 31 -3.48 4.79 4.91
CA LEU A 31 -3.68 4.64 3.47
C LEU A 31 -4.43 5.82 2.87
N MET A 32 -5.39 6.38 3.60
CA MET A 32 -6.27 7.47 3.15
C MET A 32 -5.80 8.86 3.60
N ASN A 33 -4.63 8.97 4.22
CA ASN A 33 -4.07 10.23 4.71
C ASN A 33 -3.52 11.14 3.60
N GLY A 34 -4.11 11.10 2.41
CA GLY A 34 -3.65 11.88 1.26
C GLY A 34 -2.50 11.21 0.53
N GLY A 35 -1.75 12.01 -0.22
CA GLY A 35 -0.68 11.54 -1.08
C GLY A 35 -0.99 11.77 -2.54
N LYS A 36 0.07 11.82 -3.36
CA LYS A 36 -0.04 12.15 -4.79
C LYS A 36 -0.50 10.97 -5.65
N ARG A 37 -0.57 9.77 -5.09
CA ARG A 37 -0.91 8.56 -5.83
C ARG A 37 -0.09 8.40 -7.13
N VAL A 38 1.19 8.71 -7.07
CA VAL A 38 2.06 8.66 -8.26
C VAL A 38 2.14 7.25 -8.82
N ARG A 39 2.26 6.24 -7.95
CA ARG A 39 2.39 4.83 -8.37
C ARG A 39 1.15 4.31 -9.08
N PRO A 40 -0.06 4.48 -8.54
CA PRO A 40 -1.28 4.14 -9.26
C PRO A 40 -1.43 4.91 -10.56
N THR A 41 -1.14 6.21 -10.58
CA THR A 41 -1.23 7.04 -11.78
C THR A 41 -0.35 6.50 -12.90
N LEU A 42 0.90 6.13 -12.59
CA LEU A 42 1.82 5.53 -13.56
C LEU A 42 1.28 4.21 -14.10
N LEU A 43 0.79 3.33 -13.21
CA LEU A 43 0.24 2.04 -13.62
C LEU A 43 -0.96 2.21 -14.55
N PHE A 44 -1.89 3.08 -14.20
CA PHE A 44 -3.07 3.36 -15.01
C PHE A 44 -2.70 3.96 -16.36
N SER A 45 -1.72 4.87 -16.38
CA SER A 45 -1.25 5.49 -17.64
C SER A 45 -0.64 4.44 -18.56
N VAL A 46 0.09 3.48 -18.05
CA VAL A 46 0.65 2.37 -18.83
C VAL A 46 -0.47 1.50 -19.42
N LEU A 47 -1.46 1.14 -18.61
CA LEU A 47 -2.61 0.35 -19.08
C LEU A 47 -3.37 1.06 -20.19
N GLU A 48 -3.65 2.34 -20.01
CA GLU A 48 -4.33 3.16 -21.04
C GLU A 48 -3.49 3.27 -22.32
N GLY A 49 -2.18 3.37 -22.18
CA GLY A 49 -1.24 3.36 -23.32
C GLY A 49 -1.33 2.07 -24.14
N TYR A 50 -1.70 0.95 -23.52
CA TYR A 50 -1.97 -0.31 -24.20
C TYR A 50 -3.44 -0.48 -24.62
N GLY A 51 -4.26 0.55 -24.51
CA GLY A 51 -5.67 0.50 -24.88
C GLY A 51 -6.55 -0.27 -23.89
N MET A 52 -6.06 -0.48 -22.66
CA MET A 52 -6.79 -1.21 -21.64
C MET A 52 -7.54 -0.24 -20.70
N ASP A 53 -8.66 -0.72 -20.14
CA ASP A 53 -9.37 0.02 -19.09
C ASP A 53 -8.49 0.03 -17.81
N ALA A 54 -8.24 1.20 -17.26
CA ALA A 54 -7.43 1.35 -16.06
C ALA A 54 -7.97 0.56 -14.86
N ARG A 55 -9.28 0.29 -14.83
CA ARG A 55 -9.92 -0.47 -13.73
C ARG A 55 -9.40 -1.90 -13.58
N VAL A 56 -8.91 -2.50 -14.66
CA VAL A 56 -8.28 -3.84 -14.58
C VAL A 56 -7.02 -3.82 -13.70
N GLY A 57 -6.40 -2.66 -13.54
CA GLY A 57 -5.22 -2.47 -12.70
C GLY A 57 -5.51 -2.11 -11.24
N TYR A 58 -6.77 -1.97 -10.84
CA TYR A 58 -7.12 -1.58 -9.47
C TYR A 58 -6.52 -2.48 -8.39
N PRO A 59 -6.62 -3.82 -8.49
CA PRO A 59 -6.01 -4.68 -7.48
C PRO A 59 -4.49 -4.49 -7.37
N CYS A 60 -3.79 -4.44 -8.49
CA CYS A 60 -2.35 -4.25 -8.50
C CYS A 60 -1.96 -2.85 -7.95
N ALA A 61 -2.66 -1.81 -8.38
CA ALA A 61 -2.43 -0.45 -7.89
C ALA A 61 -2.70 -0.32 -6.39
N CYS A 62 -3.76 -0.96 -5.90
CA CYS A 62 -4.06 -1.04 -4.47
C CYS A 62 -2.93 -1.73 -3.70
N ALA A 63 -2.45 -2.87 -4.21
CA ALA A 63 -1.35 -3.61 -3.61
C ALA A 63 -0.08 -2.74 -3.49
N ILE A 64 0.27 -2.03 -4.53
CA ILE A 64 1.43 -1.13 -4.54
C ILE A 64 1.27 0.00 -3.52
N GLU A 65 0.09 0.62 -3.43
CA GLU A 65 -0.18 1.68 -2.45
C GLU A 65 -0.15 1.13 -1.02
N MET A 66 -0.64 -0.07 -0.78
CA MET A 66 -0.55 -0.72 0.53
C MET A 66 0.91 -0.96 0.94
N ILE A 67 1.74 -1.45 0.03
CA ILE A 67 3.17 -1.66 0.29
C ILE A 67 3.89 -0.32 0.54
N HIS A 68 3.58 0.69 -0.26
CA HIS A 68 4.12 2.03 -0.04
C HIS A 68 3.73 2.56 1.34
N THR A 69 2.46 2.44 1.70
CA THR A 69 1.94 2.95 2.97
C THR A 69 2.52 2.21 4.17
N TYR A 70 2.63 0.87 4.10
CA TYR A 70 3.28 0.13 5.18
C TYR A 70 4.69 0.64 5.44
N SER A 71 5.45 0.90 4.39
CA SER A 71 6.82 1.38 4.54
C SER A 71 6.89 2.73 5.25
N LEU A 72 5.94 3.61 4.99
CA LEU A 72 5.84 4.91 5.67
C LEU A 72 5.44 4.76 7.14
N VAL A 73 4.48 3.89 7.43
CA VAL A 73 4.00 3.63 8.79
C VAL A 73 5.13 3.11 9.68
N HIS A 74 5.90 2.13 9.19
CA HIS A 74 7.02 1.58 9.94
C HIS A 74 8.19 2.56 10.01
N ASP A 75 8.45 3.31 8.95
CA ASP A 75 9.55 4.29 8.91
C ASP A 75 9.36 5.44 9.92
N ASP A 76 8.11 5.80 10.20
CA ASP A 76 7.77 6.84 11.17
C ASP A 76 7.95 6.42 12.63
N LEU A 77 8.05 5.12 12.91
CA LEU A 77 8.18 4.60 14.27
C LEU A 77 9.42 5.14 14.99
N PRO A 78 9.37 5.26 16.33
CA PRO A 78 10.52 5.76 17.11
C PRO A 78 11.82 4.99 16.90
N ALA A 79 11.74 3.69 16.59
CA ALA A 79 12.92 2.86 16.30
C ALA A 79 13.51 3.12 14.91
N MET A 80 12.81 3.84 14.06
CA MET A 80 13.23 4.21 12.71
C MET A 80 13.48 5.72 12.65
N ASP A 81 12.73 6.48 11.85
CA ASP A 81 12.94 7.93 11.71
C ASP A 81 12.34 8.77 12.86
N ASN A 82 11.48 8.18 13.68
CA ASN A 82 10.84 8.83 14.82
C ASN A 82 10.08 10.11 14.43
N ASP A 83 9.23 10.02 13.41
CA ASP A 83 8.46 11.15 12.93
C ASP A 83 7.09 11.23 13.62
N ASP A 84 6.76 12.42 14.14
CA ASP A 84 5.47 12.65 14.78
C ASP A 84 4.36 13.00 13.79
N LEU A 85 4.73 13.54 12.63
CA LEU A 85 3.79 13.99 11.60
C LEU A 85 4.10 13.34 10.25
N ARG A 86 3.04 13.09 9.48
CA ARG A 86 3.12 12.72 8.08
C ARG A 86 2.08 13.51 7.30
N ARG A 87 2.53 14.26 6.29
CA ARG A 87 1.66 15.11 5.47
C ARG A 87 0.82 16.08 6.32
N GLY A 88 1.41 16.63 7.37
CA GLY A 88 0.77 17.58 8.27
C GLY A 88 -0.20 16.99 9.29
N LYS A 89 -0.38 15.66 9.31
CA LYS A 89 -1.23 14.96 10.28
C LYS A 89 -0.38 14.07 11.18
N PRO A 90 -0.87 13.71 12.38
CA PRO A 90 -0.14 12.76 13.24
C PRO A 90 0.20 11.48 12.46
N SER A 91 1.44 11.01 12.63
CA SER A 91 1.85 9.70 12.10
C SER A 91 1.02 8.59 12.75
N CYS A 92 0.99 7.41 12.15
CA CYS A 92 0.12 6.32 12.59
C CYS A 92 0.32 5.98 14.08
N HIS A 93 1.57 5.88 14.54
CA HIS A 93 1.85 5.56 15.95
C HIS A 93 1.49 6.69 16.90
N LYS A 94 1.42 7.92 16.43
CA LYS A 94 0.95 9.06 17.24
C LYS A 94 -0.57 9.16 17.26
N ALA A 95 -1.24 8.87 16.14
CA ALA A 95 -2.71 8.85 16.07
C ALA A 95 -3.31 7.67 16.85
N TYR A 96 -2.62 6.55 16.91
CA TYR A 96 -3.06 5.33 17.60
C TYR A 96 -2.07 5.01 18.73
N ASP A 97 -1.16 4.07 18.50
CA ASP A 97 -0.05 3.69 19.38
C ASP A 97 0.99 2.90 18.57
N GLU A 98 2.16 2.64 19.15
CA GLU A 98 3.25 1.95 18.47
C GLU A 98 2.88 0.52 18.08
N ALA A 99 2.26 -0.23 18.98
CA ALA A 99 1.87 -1.63 18.71
C ALA A 99 0.87 -1.70 17.55
N THR A 100 -0.15 -0.82 17.56
CA THR A 100 -1.14 -0.74 16.49
C THR A 100 -0.50 -0.35 15.17
N ALA A 101 0.45 0.59 15.17
CA ALA A 101 1.17 0.99 13.97
C ALA A 101 2.02 -0.15 13.39
N ILE A 102 2.69 -0.93 14.23
CA ILE A 102 3.43 -2.12 13.78
C ILE A 102 2.47 -3.09 13.08
N LEU A 103 1.35 -3.43 13.72
CA LEU A 103 0.36 -4.34 13.14
C LEU A 103 -0.31 -3.78 11.89
N ALA A 104 -0.55 -2.47 11.84
CA ALA A 104 -1.09 -1.81 10.64
C ALA A 104 -0.14 -1.94 9.45
N GLY A 105 1.14 -1.72 9.66
CA GLY A 105 2.16 -1.92 8.64
C GLY A 105 2.24 -3.38 8.18
N ASP A 106 2.27 -4.32 9.12
CA ASP A 106 2.26 -5.75 8.82
C ASP A 106 1.01 -6.13 8.01
N GLY A 107 -0.15 -5.63 8.43
CA GLY A 107 -1.42 -5.87 7.76
C GLY A 107 -1.45 -5.34 6.33
N LEU A 108 -0.99 -4.11 6.11
CA LEU A 108 -0.90 -3.51 4.79
C LEU A 108 0.02 -4.31 3.87
N LEU A 109 1.20 -4.70 4.36
CA LEU A 109 2.15 -5.47 3.57
C LEU A 109 1.59 -6.82 3.15
N THR A 110 1.04 -7.58 4.08
CA THR A 110 0.50 -8.92 3.80
C THR A 110 -0.76 -8.85 2.94
N LYS A 111 -1.67 -7.91 3.24
CA LYS A 111 -2.90 -7.70 2.47
C LYS A 111 -2.62 -7.37 1.00
N ALA A 112 -1.52 -6.68 0.72
CA ALA A 112 -1.14 -6.33 -0.64
C ALA A 112 -1.03 -7.56 -1.56
N PHE A 113 -0.48 -8.66 -1.08
CA PHE A 113 -0.35 -9.90 -1.87
C PHE A 113 -1.71 -10.55 -2.11
N GLU A 114 -2.58 -10.56 -1.11
CA GLU A 114 -3.95 -11.04 -1.26
C GLU A 114 -4.71 -10.24 -2.32
N VAL A 115 -4.63 -8.90 -2.24
CA VAL A 115 -5.29 -8.01 -3.19
C VAL A 115 -4.75 -8.18 -4.61
N ALA A 116 -3.43 -8.28 -4.77
CA ALA A 116 -2.80 -8.48 -6.08
C ALA A 116 -3.31 -9.76 -6.78
N LEU A 117 -3.58 -10.83 -6.02
CA LEU A 117 -4.11 -12.08 -6.55
C LEU A 117 -5.55 -11.97 -7.05
N ASP A 118 -6.27 -10.91 -6.71
CA ASP A 118 -7.62 -10.66 -7.22
C ASP A 118 -7.62 -9.91 -8.56
N SER A 119 -6.47 -9.70 -9.16
CA SER A 119 -6.35 -9.12 -10.51
C SER A 119 -7.02 -10.03 -11.54
N GLU A 120 -7.73 -9.41 -12.50
CA GLU A 120 -8.39 -10.11 -13.61
C GLU A 120 -7.36 -10.49 -14.67
N CYS A 121 -6.62 -11.55 -14.43
CA CYS A 121 -5.58 -12.05 -15.33
C CYS A 121 -5.37 -13.55 -15.12
N SER A 122 -4.50 -14.16 -15.93
CA SER A 122 -4.22 -15.60 -15.82
C SER A 122 -3.50 -15.95 -14.51
N ALA A 123 -3.56 -17.20 -14.11
CA ALA A 123 -2.84 -17.70 -12.94
C ALA A 123 -1.31 -17.46 -13.09
N GLU A 124 -0.76 -17.63 -14.29
CA GLU A 124 0.64 -17.37 -14.59
C GLU A 124 1.00 -15.89 -14.39
N GLN A 125 0.13 -14.99 -14.86
CA GLN A 125 0.31 -13.55 -14.66
C GLN A 125 0.22 -13.16 -13.18
N LYS A 126 -0.69 -13.77 -12.42
CA LYS A 126 -0.80 -13.54 -10.97
C LYS A 126 0.48 -13.95 -10.24
N VAL A 127 1.06 -15.08 -10.60
CA VAL A 127 2.34 -15.53 -10.05
C VAL A 127 3.43 -14.51 -10.37
N ALA A 128 3.50 -14.01 -11.60
CA ALA A 128 4.46 -12.99 -12.00
C ALA A 128 4.29 -11.69 -11.22
N LEU A 129 3.05 -11.25 -10.99
CA LEU A 129 2.75 -10.06 -10.18
C LEU A 129 3.26 -10.22 -8.75
N VAL A 130 2.93 -11.33 -8.11
CA VAL A 130 3.34 -11.59 -6.71
C VAL A 130 4.87 -11.71 -6.62
N LYS A 131 5.49 -12.37 -7.58
CA LYS A 131 6.96 -12.47 -7.64
C LYS A 131 7.60 -11.09 -7.75
N ALA A 132 7.10 -10.21 -8.62
CA ALA A 132 7.60 -8.85 -8.78
C ALA A 132 7.42 -8.04 -7.49
N LEU A 133 6.23 -8.06 -6.89
CA LEU A 133 5.96 -7.36 -5.65
C LEU A 133 6.88 -7.83 -4.53
N SER A 134 7.05 -9.13 -4.35
CA SER A 134 7.90 -9.69 -3.31
C SER A 134 9.39 -9.37 -3.52
N TRP A 135 9.85 -9.39 -4.76
CA TRP A 135 11.23 -9.04 -5.08
C TRP A 135 11.54 -7.55 -4.83
N TYR A 136 10.73 -6.67 -5.41
CA TYR A 136 11.00 -5.22 -5.31
C TYR A 136 10.73 -4.64 -3.92
N ALA A 137 9.78 -5.17 -3.20
CA ALA A 137 9.48 -4.76 -1.82
C ALA A 137 10.32 -5.50 -0.78
N GLY A 138 11.01 -6.57 -1.18
CA GLY A 138 11.66 -7.52 -0.28
C GLY A 138 13.07 -7.15 0.15
N ILE A 139 13.78 -8.18 0.62
CA ILE A 139 15.10 -8.07 1.27
C ILE A 139 16.18 -7.51 0.34
N ASP A 140 16.09 -7.77 -0.95
CA ASP A 140 17.03 -7.29 -1.97
C ASP A 140 16.52 -6.03 -2.70
N GLY A 141 15.36 -5.53 -2.33
CA GLY A 141 14.75 -4.32 -2.89
C GLY A 141 14.61 -3.22 -1.85
N MET A 142 13.37 -2.85 -1.54
CA MET A 142 13.07 -1.73 -0.63
C MET A 142 13.68 -1.93 0.77
N ILE A 143 13.67 -3.15 1.31
CA ILE A 143 14.23 -3.43 2.65
C ILE A 143 15.76 -3.24 2.63
N TYR A 144 16.42 -3.65 1.54
CA TYR A 144 17.86 -3.38 1.38
C TYR A 144 18.14 -1.87 1.37
N GLY A 145 17.32 -1.10 0.66
CA GLY A 145 17.43 0.36 0.66
C GLY A 145 17.31 0.96 2.07
N GLN A 146 16.37 0.47 2.87
CA GLN A 146 16.23 0.88 4.27
C GLN A 146 17.47 0.53 5.10
N THR A 147 18.05 -0.63 4.88
CA THR A 147 19.29 -1.04 5.55
C THR A 147 20.44 -0.06 5.26
N LEU A 148 20.56 0.38 4.00
CA LEU A 148 21.59 1.34 3.62
C LEU A 148 21.37 2.74 4.20
N ASP A 149 20.13 3.09 4.50
CA ASP A 149 19.74 4.41 5.01
C ASP A 149 19.84 4.52 6.54
N LEU A 150 20.05 3.42 7.24
CA LEU A 150 20.21 3.41 8.70
C LEU A 150 21.53 4.04 9.17
#